data_07cc99443205d9adb08def4aed46ba34
#
_entry.id   07cc99443205d9adb08def4aed46ba34
#
_cell.length_a   1.000
_cell.length_b   1.000
_cell.length_c   1.000
_cell.angle_alpha   90.00
_cell.angle_beta   90.00
_cell.angle_gamma   90.00
#
_symmetry.space_group_name_H-M   'P 1'
#
loop_
_entity.id
_entity.type
_entity.pdbx_description
1 polymer ?
#
loop_
_entity_poly.entity_id
_entity_poly.type
_entity_poly.pdbx_seq_one_letter_code
_entity_poly.pdbx_strand_id
1 'polypeptide(L)'
;MSRIELVNGSCADQKVDIVVNAANDGLWAGGGICGVIFKKAGLTQLTAACKKYKTPLKDGSAVITPAFNLTNAVSIIHAVGPDFSRTPKAFKKLFDAYYNSLHVMMDNGFHSISFPLISSGIFGGSLSNPVAESTKQCCRAYLKFVTDYPSYDVDVRLCAFSAKEMQEAKKVFTALITD
;
A
#
# COMPACT_ATOMS: atom_id res chain seq x y z
N MET A 1 -1.66 -6.92 20.19
CA MET A 1 -0.23 -6.85 19.84
C MET A 1 -0.08 -6.63 18.36
N SER A 2 0.74 -5.63 17.97
CA SER A 2 0.97 -5.33 16.55
C SER A 2 1.81 -6.41 15.88
N ARG A 3 1.53 -6.68 14.60
CA ARG A 3 2.29 -7.62 13.78
C ARG A 3 2.33 -7.19 12.33
N ILE A 4 3.37 -7.64 11.63
CA ILE A 4 3.49 -7.54 10.19
C ILE A 4 3.86 -8.90 9.63
N GLU A 5 3.23 -9.29 8.53
CA GLU A 5 3.57 -10.52 7.81
C GLU A 5 3.72 -10.28 6.32
N LEU A 6 4.54 -11.09 5.70
CA LEU A 6 4.71 -11.13 4.25
C LEU A 6 3.83 -12.27 3.70
N VAL A 7 2.92 -11.92 2.78
CA VAL A 7 1.94 -12.85 2.21
C VAL A 7 2.23 -13.05 0.72
N ASN A 8 2.22 -14.29 0.27
CA ASN A 8 2.26 -14.59 -1.17
C ASN A 8 0.83 -14.62 -1.72
N GLY A 9 0.41 -13.53 -2.32
CA GLY A 9 -0.94 -13.37 -2.84
C GLY A 9 -1.27 -11.92 -3.18
N SER A 10 -2.51 -11.66 -3.56
CA SER A 10 -2.99 -10.31 -3.85
C SER A 10 -3.46 -9.60 -2.58
N CYS A 11 -3.09 -8.33 -2.43
CA CYS A 11 -3.61 -7.51 -1.32
C CYS A 11 -5.13 -7.33 -1.41
N ALA A 12 -5.69 -7.37 -2.62
CA ALA A 12 -7.13 -7.24 -2.86
C ALA A 12 -7.96 -8.45 -2.37
N ASP A 13 -7.31 -9.59 -2.12
CA ASP A 13 -7.97 -10.82 -1.68
C ASP A 13 -7.92 -11.02 -0.16
N GLN A 14 -7.23 -10.16 0.56
CA GLN A 14 -7.09 -10.29 2.02
C GLN A 14 -8.36 -9.85 2.75
N LYS A 15 -8.73 -10.59 3.80
CA LYS A 15 -9.80 -10.19 4.70
C LYS A 15 -9.23 -9.27 5.76
N VAL A 16 -9.38 -7.98 5.56
CA VAL A 16 -8.83 -6.91 6.39
C VAL A 16 -9.79 -5.74 6.45
N ASP A 17 -9.58 -4.81 7.37
CA ASP A 17 -10.35 -3.57 7.39
C ASP A 17 -10.05 -2.72 6.15
N ILE A 18 -8.78 -2.62 5.78
CA ILE A 18 -8.29 -1.75 4.70
C ILE A 18 -7.53 -2.57 3.66
N VAL A 19 -7.94 -2.46 2.40
CA VAL A 19 -7.13 -2.84 1.24
C VAL A 19 -6.48 -1.58 0.67
N VAL A 20 -5.17 -1.60 0.46
CA VAL A 20 -4.45 -0.46 -0.12
C VAL A 20 -4.36 -0.61 -1.63
N ASN A 21 -4.72 0.44 -2.33
CA ASN A 21 -4.52 0.60 -3.76
C ASN A 21 -3.20 1.37 -4.01
N ALA A 22 -2.33 0.81 -4.84
CA ALA A 22 -1.17 1.54 -5.37
C ALA A 22 -1.68 2.50 -6.45
N ALA A 23 -2.05 3.70 -6.04
CA ALA A 23 -2.75 4.68 -6.86
C ALA A 23 -1.79 5.53 -7.68
N ASN A 24 -2.29 6.06 -8.80
CA ASN A 24 -1.69 7.21 -9.47
C ASN A 24 -2.13 8.52 -8.80
N ASP A 25 -1.47 9.61 -9.13
CA ASP A 25 -1.72 10.91 -8.51
C ASP A 25 -3.09 11.52 -8.87
N GLY A 26 -3.68 11.09 -9.99
CA GLY A 26 -5.01 11.51 -10.43
C GLY A 26 -6.15 10.67 -9.87
N LEU A 27 -5.84 9.58 -9.14
CA LEU A 27 -6.82 8.63 -8.59
C LEU A 27 -7.77 8.02 -9.63
N TRP A 28 -7.32 7.88 -10.88
CA TRP A 28 -8.10 7.22 -11.92
C TRP A 28 -7.75 5.73 -12.01
N ALA A 29 -8.67 4.95 -12.58
CA ALA A 29 -8.47 3.51 -12.75
C ALA A 29 -7.32 3.24 -13.70
N GLY A 30 -6.20 2.73 -13.18
CA GLY A 30 -5.01 2.36 -13.94
C GLY A 30 -4.91 0.85 -14.16
N GLY A 31 -3.72 0.40 -14.52
CA GLY A 31 -3.40 -1.02 -14.70
C GLY A 31 -2.97 -1.71 -13.41
N GLY A 32 -2.55 -2.96 -13.52
CA GLY A 32 -2.04 -3.75 -12.41
C GLY A 32 -3.06 -3.90 -11.29
N ILE A 33 -2.60 -3.84 -10.04
CA ILE A 33 -3.46 -3.98 -8.86
C ILE A 33 -4.53 -2.88 -8.80
N CYS A 34 -4.24 -1.69 -9.28
CA CYS A 34 -5.20 -0.57 -9.33
C CYS A 34 -6.43 -0.95 -10.17
N GLY A 35 -6.22 -1.50 -11.36
CA GLY A 35 -7.31 -1.97 -12.22
C GLY A 35 -8.12 -3.08 -11.58
N VAL A 36 -7.47 -4.03 -10.90
CA VAL A 36 -8.13 -5.12 -10.18
C VAL A 36 -9.03 -4.57 -9.07
N ILE A 37 -8.53 -3.65 -8.26
CA ILE A 37 -9.28 -3.06 -7.15
C ILE A 37 -10.51 -2.28 -7.67
N PHE A 38 -10.32 -1.43 -8.70
CA PHE A 38 -11.44 -0.68 -9.28
C PHE A 38 -12.53 -1.61 -9.84
N LYS A 39 -12.12 -2.69 -10.51
CA LYS A 39 -13.07 -3.68 -11.04
C LYS A 39 -13.84 -4.39 -9.92
N LYS A 40 -13.15 -4.85 -8.88
CA LYS A 40 -13.77 -5.58 -7.76
C LYS A 40 -14.69 -4.68 -6.93
N ALA A 41 -14.28 -3.45 -6.66
CA ALA A 41 -15.07 -2.48 -5.89
C ALA A 41 -16.27 -1.94 -6.66
N GLY A 42 -16.18 -1.90 -7.96
CA GLY A 42 -17.16 -1.26 -8.86
C GLY A 42 -16.58 0.00 -9.45
N LEU A 43 -16.25 -0.05 -10.74
CA LEU A 43 -15.55 1.03 -11.45
C LEU A 43 -16.25 2.38 -11.31
N THR A 44 -17.58 2.42 -11.54
CA THR A 44 -18.35 3.66 -11.49
C THR A 44 -18.39 4.27 -10.10
N GLN A 45 -18.65 3.43 -9.09
CA GLN A 45 -18.78 3.85 -7.70
C GLN A 45 -17.45 4.35 -7.14
N LEU A 46 -16.37 3.59 -7.35
CA LEU A 46 -15.06 3.96 -6.84
C LEU A 46 -14.51 5.19 -7.55
N THR A 47 -14.70 5.29 -8.87
CA THR A 47 -14.32 6.48 -9.63
C THR A 47 -15.03 7.74 -9.10
N ALA A 48 -16.33 7.65 -8.82
CA ALA A 48 -17.09 8.77 -8.26
C ALA A 48 -16.57 9.18 -6.87
N ALA A 49 -16.24 8.21 -6.02
CA ALA A 49 -15.70 8.48 -4.69
C ALA A 49 -14.31 9.16 -4.78
N CYS A 50 -13.45 8.71 -5.69
CA CYS A 50 -12.12 9.30 -5.90
C CYS A 50 -12.20 10.73 -6.40
N LYS A 51 -13.20 11.07 -7.22
CA LYS A 51 -13.39 12.45 -7.74
C LYS A 51 -13.70 13.49 -6.67
N LYS A 52 -14.05 13.07 -5.47
CA LYS A 52 -14.26 13.99 -4.34
C LYS A 52 -12.95 14.58 -3.81
N TYR A 53 -11.82 13.97 -4.12
CA TYR A 53 -10.51 14.49 -3.75
C TYR A 53 -9.97 15.43 -4.81
N LYS A 54 -9.32 16.50 -4.36
CA LYS A 54 -8.63 17.44 -5.26
C LYS A 54 -7.34 16.80 -5.76
N THR A 55 -7.22 16.63 -7.07
CA THR A 55 -6.04 16.04 -7.73
C THR A 55 -5.31 17.07 -8.59
N PRO A 56 -4.02 16.85 -8.93
CA PRO A 56 -3.22 15.68 -8.56
C PRO A 56 -2.82 15.69 -7.09
N LEU A 57 -2.69 14.48 -6.51
CA LEU A 57 -2.14 14.29 -5.18
C LEU A 57 -0.61 14.27 -5.24
N LYS A 58 0.02 14.67 -4.16
CA LYS A 58 1.48 14.60 -4.03
C LYS A 58 1.93 13.16 -3.79
N ASP A 59 3.13 12.82 -4.28
CA ASP A 59 3.78 11.56 -3.93
C ASP A 59 3.87 11.41 -2.41
N GLY A 60 3.58 10.22 -1.91
CA GLY A 60 3.52 9.93 -0.48
C GLY A 60 2.15 10.16 0.15
N SER A 61 1.17 10.68 -0.58
CA SER A 61 -0.19 10.90 -0.09
C SER A 61 -0.95 9.60 0.08
N ALA A 62 -1.90 9.58 1.02
CA ALA A 62 -2.85 8.48 1.21
C ALA A 62 -4.24 9.07 1.52
N VAL A 63 -5.25 8.61 0.80
CA VAL A 63 -6.65 9.02 0.99
C VAL A 63 -7.56 7.80 1.05
N ILE A 64 -8.71 7.91 1.70
CA ILE A 64 -9.60 6.80 1.96
C ILE A 64 -10.93 6.95 1.23
N THR A 65 -11.46 5.83 0.74
CA THR A 65 -12.81 5.71 0.18
C THR A 65 -13.49 4.46 0.74
N PRO A 66 -14.83 4.33 0.64
CA PRO A 66 -15.49 3.05 0.88
C PRO A 66 -14.98 1.98 -0.09
N ALA A 67 -15.17 0.71 0.29
CA ALA A 67 -14.75 -0.43 -0.53
C ALA A 67 -15.85 -0.92 -1.49
N PHE A 68 -17.07 -0.42 -1.35
CA PHE A 68 -18.23 -0.78 -2.18
C PHE A 68 -18.39 -2.30 -2.32
N ASN A 69 -18.25 -2.84 -3.54
CA ASN A 69 -18.46 -4.26 -3.81
C ASN A 69 -17.25 -5.15 -3.44
N LEU A 70 -16.16 -4.56 -2.98
CA LEU A 70 -15.03 -5.31 -2.43
C LEU A 70 -15.36 -5.74 -0.99
N THR A 71 -16.03 -6.89 -0.85
CA THR A 71 -16.67 -7.32 0.40
C THR A 71 -15.72 -7.85 1.47
N ASN A 72 -14.47 -8.12 1.12
CA ASN A 72 -13.46 -8.58 2.06
C ASN A 72 -12.75 -7.44 2.81
N ALA A 73 -13.11 -6.19 2.52
CA ALA A 73 -12.58 -5.00 3.20
C ALA A 73 -13.71 -4.02 3.55
N VAL A 74 -13.48 -3.14 4.51
CA VAL A 74 -14.42 -2.07 4.87
C VAL A 74 -14.16 -0.83 4.01
N SER A 75 -12.89 -0.50 3.81
CA SER A 75 -12.49 0.68 3.06
C SER A 75 -11.26 0.39 2.21
N ILE A 76 -11.01 1.29 1.26
CA ILE A 76 -9.82 1.30 0.43
C ILE A 76 -9.01 2.55 0.75
N ILE A 77 -7.71 2.40 0.98
CA ILE A 77 -6.79 3.53 1.05
C ILE A 77 -6.03 3.57 -0.27
N HIS A 78 -6.04 4.74 -0.91
CA HIS A 78 -5.32 5.01 -2.14
C HIS A 78 -4.00 5.68 -1.76
N ALA A 79 -2.90 4.94 -1.90
CA ALA A 79 -1.56 5.39 -1.58
C ALA A 79 -0.82 5.76 -2.87
N VAL A 80 -0.32 6.99 -2.94
CA VAL A 80 0.37 7.50 -4.12
C VAL A 80 1.87 7.33 -3.93
N GLY A 81 2.42 6.26 -4.48
CA GLY A 81 3.87 6.03 -4.50
C GLY A 81 4.56 6.87 -5.58
N PRO A 82 5.86 7.16 -5.41
CA PRO A 82 6.62 7.88 -6.40
C PRO A 82 6.86 7.04 -7.67
N ASP A 83 7.03 7.71 -8.78
CA ASP A 83 7.50 7.12 -10.03
C ASP A 83 9.03 7.31 -10.12
N PHE A 84 9.77 6.25 -9.90
CA PHE A 84 11.24 6.30 -9.88
C PHE A 84 11.88 6.56 -11.25
N SER A 85 11.11 6.49 -12.34
CA SER A 85 11.59 6.95 -13.65
C SER A 85 11.68 8.48 -13.73
N ARG A 86 10.88 9.18 -12.94
CA ARG A 86 10.85 10.65 -12.88
C ARG A 86 11.66 11.20 -11.70
N THR A 87 11.61 10.52 -10.56
CA THR A 87 12.26 10.94 -9.31
C THR A 87 13.10 9.78 -8.74
N PRO A 88 14.34 9.60 -9.24
CA PRO A 88 15.13 8.39 -8.93
C PRO A 88 15.49 8.19 -7.46
N LYS A 89 15.48 9.24 -6.64
CA LYS A 89 15.86 9.18 -5.22
C LYS A 89 14.69 9.41 -4.26
N ALA A 90 13.47 9.15 -4.71
CA ALA A 90 12.26 9.43 -3.95
C ALA A 90 11.92 8.35 -2.89
N PHE A 91 12.92 7.82 -2.19
CA PHE A 91 12.76 6.75 -1.20
C PHE A 91 11.89 7.19 -0.02
N LYS A 92 12.05 8.44 0.43
CA LYS A 92 11.22 8.99 1.50
C LYS A 92 9.74 9.08 1.09
N LYS A 93 9.45 9.40 -0.16
CA LYS A 93 8.07 9.44 -0.66
C LYS A 93 7.44 8.06 -0.69
N LEU A 94 8.20 7.01 -0.99
CA LEU A 94 7.74 5.64 -0.91
C LEU A 94 7.47 5.24 0.55
N PHE A 95 8.37 5.57 1.47
CA PHE A 95 8.15 5.42 2.91
C PHE A 95 6.86 6.14 3.34
N ASP A 96 6.68 7.39 2.93
CA ASP A 96 5.51 8.20 3.29
C ASP A 96 4.21 7.57 2.81
N ALA A 97 4.19 6.96 1.62
CA ALA A 97 3.00 6.27 1.10
C ALA A 97 2.56 5.13 2.02
N TYR A 98 3.48 4.37 2.55
CA TYR A 98 3.20 3.32 3.53
C TYR A 98 2.82 3.91 4.90
N TYR A 99 3.61 4.82 5.41
CA TYR A 99 3.40 5.40 6.74
C TYR A 99 2.09 6.19 6.82
N ASN A 100 1.81 7.04 5.84
CA ASN A 100 0.58 7.82 5.79
C ASN A 100 -0.66 6.93 5.64
N SER A 101 -0.54 5.79 4.96
CA SER A 101 -1.63 4.80 4.90
C SER A 101 -1.94 4.22 6.27
N LEU A 102 -0.92 3.88 7.06
CA LEU A 102 -1.10 3.42 8.44
C LEU A 102 -1.74 4.51 9.31
N HIS A 103 -1.35 5.76 9.10
CA HIS A 103 -1.90 6.89 9.84
C HIS A 103 -3.37 7.14 9.49
N VAL A 104 -3.73 7.10 8.21
CA VAL A 104 -5.13 7.23 7.76
C VAL A 104 -5.98 6.07 8.31
N MET A 105 -5.45 4.85 8.32
CA MET A 105 -6.12 3.70 8.93
C MET A 105 -6.43 3.96 10.41
N MET A 106 -5.44 4.42 11.16
CA MET A 106 -5.58 4.74 12.59
C MET A 106 -6.62 5.86 12.82
N ASP A 107 -6.56 6.93 12.03
CA ASP A 107 -7.49 8.06 12.12
C ASP A 107 -8.95 7.65 11.90
N ASN A 108 -9.17 6.55 11.19
CA ASN A 108 -10.50 5.99 10.95
C ASN A 108 -10.85 4.83 11.89
N GLY A 109 -10.01 4.52 12.88
CA GLY A 109 -10.28 3.52 13.90
C GLY A 109 -10.12 2.06 13.43
N PHE A 110 -9.45 1.82 12.34
CA PHE A 110 -9.21 0.49 11.79
C PHE A 110 -7.87 -0.09 12.24
N HIS A 111 -7.75 -1.43 12.27
CA HIS A 111 -6.61 -2.12 12.85
C HIS A 111 -5.93 -3.13 11.91
N SER A 112 -6.49 -3.40 10.74
CA SER A 112 -5.90 -4.35 9.79
C SER A 112 -5.82 -3.76 8.39
N ILE A 113 -4.70 -4.02 7.70
CA ILE A 113 -4.40 -3.40 6.41
C ILE A 113 -3.57 -4.35 5.55
N SER A 114 -3.90 -4.44 4.27
CA SER A 114 -3.10 -5.17 3.29
C SER A 114 -2.52 -4.22 2.25
N PHE A 115 -1.22 -4.31 2.05
CA PHE A 115 -0.47 -3.50 1.09
C PHE A 115 -0.03 -4.32 -0.11
N PRO A 116 -0.08 -3.75 -1.32
CA PRO A 116 0.72 -4.23 -2.44
C PRO A 116 2.17 -3.74 -2.28
N LEU A 117 3.06 -4.22 -3.13
CA LEU A 117 4.41 -3.67 -3.25
C LEU A 117 4.35 -2.35 -4.04
N ILE A 118 4.15 -1.24 -3.34
CA ILE A 118 3.98 0.09 -3.94
C ILE A 118 5.23 0.47 -4.74
N SER A 119 5.05 1.05 -5.93
CA SER A 119 6.12 1.49 -6.83
C SER A 119 7.07 0.37 -7.29
N SER A 120 6.63 -0.89 -7.29
CA SER A 120 7.47 -2.03 -7.69
C SER A 120 7.26 -2.48 -9.14
N GLY A 121 6.20 -2.03 -9.80
CA GLY A 121 5.92 -2.30 -11.20
C GLY A 121 6.54 -1.23 -12.12
N ILE A 122 5.71 -0.62 -12.97
CA ILE A 122 6.16 0.43 -13.90
C ILE A 122 6.82 1.59 -13.16
N PHE A 123 6.30 1.97 -11.98
CA PHE A 123 6.86 3.05 -11.16
C PHE A 123 8.20 2.69 -10.50
N GLY A 124 8.61 1.43 -10.57
CA GLY A 124 9.95 1.01 -10.15
C GLY A 124 11.07 1.65 -10.98
N GLY A 125 10.79 1.98 -12.23
CA GLY A 125 11.62 2.80 -13.10
C GLY A 125 13.08 2.39 -13.13
N SER A 126 13.94 3.28 -12.65
CA SER A 126 15.39 3.11 -12.65
C SER A 126 15.96 2.26 -11.50
N LEU A 127 15.13 1.81 -10.55
CA LEU A 127 15.61 0.99 -9.44
C LEU A 127 16.08 -0.38 -9.93
N SER A 128 17.24 -0.82 -9.40
CA SER A 128 17.79 -2.13 -9.73
C SER A 128 16.96 -3.28 -9.14
N ASN A 129 16.35 -3.07 -7.98
CA ASN A 129 15.45 -4.03 -7.34
C ASN A 129 14.29 -3.30 -6.67
N PRO A 130 13.24 -2.95 -7.43
CA PRO A 130 12.10 -2.21 -6.88
C PRO A 130 11.31 -3.00 -5.83
N VAL A 131 11.24 -4.32 -5.93
CA VAL A 131 10.59 -5.17 -4.92
C VAL A 131 11.31 -5.08 -3.58
N ALA A 132 12.64 -5.18 -3.59
CA ALA A 132 13.45 -5.05 -2.37
C ALA A 132 13.28 -3.68 -1.72
N GLU A 133 13.29 -2.61 -2.52
CA GLU A 133 13.13 -1.24 -2.01
C GLU A 133 11.75 -1.01 -1.42
N SER A 134 10.70 -1.49 -2.10
CA SER A 134 9.33 -1.35 -1.61
C SER A 134 9.12 -2.13 -0.31
N THR A 135 9.65 -3.34 -0.22
CA THR A 135 9.62 -4.15 1.01
C THR A 135 10.32 -3.42 2.15
N LYS A 136 11.50 -2.88 1.89
CA LYS A 136 12.30 -2.12 2.88
C LYS A 136 11.50 -0.94 3.44
N GLN A 137 10.89 -0.14 2.58
CA GLN A 137 10.16 1.04 3.02
C GLN A 137 8.87 0.68 3.78
N CYS A 138 8.19 -0.39 3.39
CA CYS A 138 7.05 -0.91 4.14
C CYS A 138 7.44 -1.34 5.56
N CYS A 139 8.50 -2.13 5.69
CA CYS A 139 8.99 -2.58 6.99
C CYS A 139 9.41 -1.41 7.87
N ARG A 140 10.13 -0.45 7.32
CA ARG A 140 10.54 0.76 8.05
C ARG A 140 9.36 1.60 8.50
N ALA A 141 8.35 1.75 7.65
CA ALA A 141 7.12 2.48 8.00
C ALA A 141 6.37 1.79 9.13
N TYR A 142 6.25 0.46 9.08
CA TYR A 142 5.64 -0.31 10.15
C TYR A 142 6.39 -0.15 11.48
N LEU A 143 7.71 -0.33 11.47
CA LEU A 143 8.53 -0.22 12.68
C LEU A 143 8.44 1.19 13.30
N LYS A 144 8.46 2.22 12.46
CA LYS A 144 8.28 3.59 12.94
C LYS A 144 6.87 3.79 13.52
N PHE A 145 5.86 3.29 12.85
CA PHE A 145 4.47 3.45 13.29
C PHE A 145 4.23 2.82 14.67
N VAL A 146 4.70 1.59 14.89
CA VAL A 146 4.52 0.93 16.19
C VAL A 146 5.35 1.57 17.29
N THR A 147 6.43 2.26 16.94
CA THR A 147 7.22 3.05 17.88
C THR A 147 6.51 4.37 18.23
N ASP A 148 5.94 5.04 17.23
CA ASP A 148 5.23 6.31 17.41
C ASP A 148 3.90 6.10 18.17
N TYR A 149 3.22 4.97 17.95
CA TYR A 149 1.90 4.67 18.51
C TYR A 149 1.88 3.29 19.20
N PRO A 150 2.63 3.09 20.29
CA PRO A 150 2.82 1.76 20.91
C PRO A 150 1.55 1.15 21.49
N SER A 151 0.53 1.95 21.79
CA SER A 151 -0.75 1.46 22.30
C SER A 151 -1.80 1.22 21.22
N TYR A 152 -1.49 1.47 19.95
CA TYR A 152 -2.40 1.22 18.83
C TYR A 152 -1.98 -0.06 18.09
N ASP A 153 -2.72 -1.14 18.31
CA ASP A 153 -2.42 -2.43 17.68
C ASP A 153 -2.82 -2.47 16.21
N VAL A 154 -1.91 -2.98 15.37
CA VAL A 154 -2.13 -3.11 13.94
C VAL A 154 -1.73 -4.49 13.43
N ASP A 155 -2.49 -5.00 12.47
CA ASP A 155 -2.19 -6.21 11.68
C ASP A 155 -1.89 -5.75 10.25
N VAL A 156 -0.62 -5.80 9.86
CA VAL A 156 -0.15 -5.36 8.55
C VAL A 156 0.22 -6.58 7.71
N ARG A 157 -0.30 -6.64 6.49
CA ARG A 157 0.03 -7.66 5.51
C ARG A 157 0.66 -7.00 4.29
N LEU A 158 1.91 -7.34 4.00
CA LEU A 158 2.58 -6.95 2.76
C LEU A 158 2.45 -8.12 1.77
N CYS A 159 1.81 -7.89 0.64
CA CYS A 159 1.48 -8.93 -0.32
C CYS A 159 2.40 -8.89 -1.53
N ALA A 160 3.15 -9.97 -1.72
CA ALA A 160 3.96 -10.22 -2.90
C ALA A 160 3.19 -11.18 -3.80
N PHE A 161 2.85 -10.77 -5.04
CA PHE A 161 1.94 -11.50 -5.90
C PHE A 161 2.59 -12.72 -6.55
N SER A 162 3.75 -12.56 -7.19
CA SER A 162 4.43 -13.65 -7.86
C SER A 162 5.42 -14.38 -6.94
N ALA A 163 5.80 -15.61 -7.32
CA ALA A 163 6.83 -16.36 -6.61
C ALA A 163 8.18 -15.63 -6.59
N LYS A 164 8.52 -14.96 -7.69
CA LYS A 164 9.75 -14.17 -7.81
C LYS A 164 9.73 -12.96 -6.87
N GLU A 165 8.62 -12.21 -6.86
CA GLU A 165 8.44 -11.09 -5.93
C GLU A 165 8.53 -11.55 -4.47
N MET A 166 7.89 -12.68 -4.15
CA MET A 166 7.93 -13.25 -2.80
C MET A 166 9.36 -13.62 -2.39
N GLN A 167 10.13 -14.21 -3.29
CA GLN A 167 11.52 -14.58 -3.02
C GLN A 167 12.39 -13.34 -2.75
N GLU A 168 12.26 -12.31 -3.54
CA GLU A 168 13.01 -11.05 -3.39
C GLU A 168 12.58 -10.29 -2.14
N ALA A 169 11.29 -10.20 -1.88
CA ALA A 169 10.75 -9.53 -0.70
C ALA A 169 11.17 -10.23 0.59
N LYS A 170 11.15 -11.56 0.62
CA LYS A 170 11.48 -12.36 1.80
C LYS A 170 12.88 -12.09 2.33
N LYS A 171 13.86 -11.89 1.45
CA LYS A 171 15.25 -11.59 1.85
C LYS A 171 15.32 -10.30 2.68
N VAL A 172 14.67 -9.26 2.22
CA VAL A 172 14.65 -7.95 2.90
C VAL A 172 13.77 -8.00 4.15
N PHE A 173 12.61 -8.60 4.04
CA PHE A 173 11.67 -8.72 5.16
C PHE A 173 12.30 -9.45 6.35
N THR A 174 12.91 -10.60 6.13
CA THR A 174 13.56 -11.40 7.17
C THR A 174 14.72 -10.65 7.83
N ALA A 175 15.45 -9.82 7.07
CA ALA A 175 16.56 -9.03 7.60
C ALA A 175 16.09 -7.88 8.51
N LEU A 176 14.90 -7.31 8.26
CA LEU A 176 14.40 -6.13 8.97
C LEU A 176 13.40 -6.47 10.08
N ILE A 177 12.61 -7.52 9.90
CA ILE A 177 11.60 -7.96 10.87
C ILE A 177 12.15 -9.17 11.58
N THR A 178 12.54 -8.98 12.83
CA THR A 178 12.99 -10.03 13.73
C THR A 178 11.89 -10.33 14.74
N ASP A 179 11.69 -11.59 15.06
CA ASP A 179 10.73 -12.08 16.07
C ASP A 179 11.14 -11.65 17.49
#